data_6ae55439ddaa4eae003cbe44d707dabd
#
_entry.id   6ae55439ddaa4eae003cbe44d707dabd
#
_cell.length_a   1.000
_cell.length_b   1.000
_cell.length_c   1.000
_cell.angle_alpha   90.00
_cell.angle_beta   90.00
_cell.angle_gamma   90.00
#
_symmetry.space_group_name_H-M   'P 1'
#
loop_
_entity.id
_entity.type
_entity.pdbx_description
1 polymer ?
#
loop_
_entity_poly.entity_id
_entity_poly.type
_entity_poly.pdbx_seq_one_letter_code
_entity_poly.pdbx_strand_id
1 'polypeptide(L)'
;AHTIFLTMNDRGLSLNSAEMMKAYIIQQISESDRLDVNHQWQENINRIKNASSYDTSGVVSTEDVEFISTWLRAKYAQTLREGKLGAKDEDFELLGEKFHTWVRANARSVMGLAKSKDFRTLIMTEMTKVTNLYLRIKEYGKKLTPGYEEVFYNANRDLNYQMMLIIAAVCNDDTEE
;
A
#
# COMPACT_ATOMS: atom_id res chain seq x y z
N ALA A 1 -19.31 11.69 -11.61
CA ALA A 1 -18.42 11.51 -10.44
C ALA A 1 -19.17 11.71 -9.11
N HIS A 2 -20.04 12.72 -9.00
CA HIS A 2 -20.81 13.00 -7.78
C HIS A 2 -21.81 11.88 -7.40
N THR A 3 -22.34 11.19 -8.37
CA THR A 3 -23.38 10.15 -8.19
C THR A 3 -22.82 8.86 -7.56
N ILE A 4 -21.56 8.51 -7.84
CA ILE A 4 -20.90 7.32 -7.25
C ILE A 4 -20.63 7.52 -5.75
N PHE A 5 -20.28 8.75 -5.34
CA PHE A 5 -20.06 9.09 -3.92
C PHE A 5 -21.33 9.00 -3.08
N LEU A 6 -22.48 9.40 -3.64
CA LEU A 6 -23.77 9.38 -2.95
C LEU A 6 -24.32 7.96 -2.78
N THR A 7 -24.12 7.08 -3.77
CA THR A 7 -24.61 5.69 -3.70
C THR A 7 -23.79 4.78 -2.76
N MET A 8 -22.53 5.12 -2.48
CA MET A 8 -21.72 4.37 -1.50
C MET A 8 -22.01 4.77 -0.05
N ASN A 9 -22.39 6.04 0.18
CA ASN A 9 -22.75 6.53 1.51
C ASN A 9 -24.11 5.98 2.00
N ASP A 10 -25.01 5.66 1.07
CA ASP A 10 -26.38 5.13 1.37
C ASP A 10 -26.36 3.68 1.91
N ARG A 11 -25.24 2.96 1.83
CA ARG A 11 -25.11 1.57 2.32
C ARG A 11 -24.48 1.45 3.71
N GLY A 12 -24.22 2.56 4.42
CA GLY A 12 -23.71 2.54 5.79
C GLY A 12 -22.28 1.98 5.94
N LEU A 13 -21.58 1.69 4.83
CA LEU A 13 -20.19 1.25 4.83
C LEU A 13 -19.29 2.48 4.68
N SER A 14 -18.61 2.87 5.75
CA SER A 14 -17.58 3.90 5.66
C SER A 14 -16.47 3.38 4.71
N LEU A 15 -16.15 4.16 3.67
CA LEU A 15 -15.01 3.87 2.79
C LEU A 15 -13.73 3.78 3.63
N ASN A 16 -12.98 2.69 3.48
CA ASN A 16 -11.67 2.58 4.11
C ASN A 16 -10.63 3.47 3.42
N SER A 17 -9.48 3.67 4.06
CA SER A 17 -8.42 4.53 3.53
C SER A 17 -7.90 4.07 2.15
N ALA A 18 -7.92 2.76 1.85
CA ALA A 18 -7.50 2.21 0.57
C ALA A 18 -8.47 2.59 -0.56
N GLU A 19 -9.78 2.51 -0.31
CA GLU A 19 -10.81 2.90 -1.28
C GLU A 19 -10.79 4.42 -1.54
N MET A 20 -10.57 5.22 -0.49
CA MET A 20 -10.45 6.68 -0.62
C MET A 20 -9.21 7.07 -1.44
N MET A 21 -8.07 6.41 -1.22
CA MET A 21 -6.85 6.61 -2.01
C MET A 21 -7.07 6.18 -3.46
N LYS A 22 -7.68 5.02 -3.71
CA LYS A 22 -8.03 4.55 -5.04
C LYS A 22 -8.88 5.57 -5.80
N ALA A 23 -9.94 6.05 -5.18
CA ALA A 23 -10.84 7.03 -5.79
C ALA A 23 -10.11 8.30 -6.18
N TYR A 24 -9.23 8.80 -5.31
CA TYR A 24 -8.38 9.96 -5.61
C TYR A 24 -7.47 9.71 -6.82
N ILE A 25 -6.74 8.60 -6.85
CA ILE A 25 -5.82 8.26 -7.94
C ILE A 25 -6.55 8.11 -9.27
N ILE A 26 -7.66 7.38 -9.32
CA ILE A 26 -8.45 7.18 -10.55
C ILE A 26 -8.99 8.50 -11.11
N GLN A 27 -9.30 9.47 -10.26
CA GLN A 27 -9.71 10.81 -10.72
C GLN A 27 -8.59 11.57 -11.44
N GLN A 28 -7.32 11.30 -11.13
CA GLN A 28 -6.17 11.96 -11.76
C GLN A 28 -5.78 11.34 -13.12
N ILE A 29 -6.34 10.16 -13.44
CA ILE A 29 -6.00 9.39 -14.64
C ILE A 29 -6.92 9.77 -15.80
N SER A 30 -6.36 9.80 -17.03
CA SER A 30 -7.10 10.03 -18.27
C SER A 30 -8.23 9.02 -18.42
N GLU A 31 -9.35 9.43 -19.01
CA GLU A 31 -10.52 8.59 -19.17
C GLU A 31 -10.20 7.28 -19.92
N SER A 32 -9.32 7.34 -20.92
CA SER A 32 -8.87 6.17 -21.69
C SER A 32 -8.16 5.11 -20.85
N ASP A 33 -7.44 5.50 -19.80
CA ASP A 33 -6.61 4.59 -19.01
C ASP A 33 -7.30 4.12 -17.71
N ARG A 34 -8.43 4.73 -17.32
CA ARG A 34 -9.09 4.48 -16.04
C ARG A 34 -9.49 3.03 -15.83
N LEU A 35 -10.01 2.38 -16.87
CA LEU A 35 -10.45 0.99 -16.78
C LEU A 35 -9.27 0.06 -16.50
N ASP A 36 -8.18 0.21 -17.22
CA ASP A 36 -7.00 -0.62 -17.08
C ASP A 36 -6.34 -0.43 -15.71
N VAL A 37 -6.19 0.82 -15.28
CA VAL A 37 -5.62 1.12 -13.96
C VAL A 37 -6.51 0.63 -12.82
N ASN A 38 -7.83 0.77 -12.95
CA ASN A 38 -8.77 0.24 -11.97
C ASN A 38 -8.70 -1.29 -11.88
N HIS A 39 -8.58 -1.97 -13.03
CA HIS A 39 -8.41 -3.43 -13.08
C HIS A 39 -7.11 -3.84 -12.40
N GLN A 40 -5.99 -3.21 -12.74
CA GLN A 40 -4.68 -3.51 -12.13
C GLN A 40 -4.67 -3.28 -10.62
N TRP A 41 -5.29 -2.19 -10.14
CA TRP A 41 -5.45 -1.95 -8.71
C TRP A 41 -6.18 -3.12 -8.04
N GLN A 42 -7.33 -3.52 -8.60
CA GLN A 42 -8.13 -4.61 -8.04
C GLN A 42 -7.37 -5.94 -8.06
N GLU A 43 -6.65 -6.23 -9.13
CA GLU A 43 -5.83 -7.44 -9.24
C GLU A 43 -4.77 -7.48 -8.14
N ASN A 44 -4.00 -6.40 -7.96
CA ASN A 44 -3.00 -6.32 -6.90
C ASN A 44 -3.61 -6.52 -5.51
N ILE A 45 -4.70 -5.83 -5.19
CA ILE A 45 -5.38 -5.95 -3.88
C ILE A 45 -5.95 -7.36 -3.68
N ASN A 46 -6.56 -7.97 -4.69
CA ASN A 46 -7.09 -9.32 -4.59
C ASN A 46 -5.97 -10.35 -4.33
N ARG A 47 -4.81 -10.20 -4.97
CA ARG A 47 -3.65 -11.06 -4.71
C ARG A 47 -3.18 -10.96 -3.26
N ILE A 48 -3.13 -9.74 -2.71
CA ILE A 48 -2.78 -9.51 -1.29
C ILE A 48 -3.79 -10.19 -0.36
N LYS A 49 -5.09 -9.95 -0.58
CA LYS A 49 -6.16 -10.55 0.24
C LYS A 49 -6.17 -12.07 0.17
N ASN A 50 -5.99 -12.63 -1.01
CA ASN A 50 -5.96 -14.10 -1.20
C ASN A 50 -4.76 -14.77 -0.54
N ALA A 51 -3.61 -14.09 -0.44
CA ALA A 51 -2.43 -14.62 0.23
C ALA A 51 -2.59 -14.73 1.76
N SER A 52 -3.58 -14.04 2.31
CA SER A 52 -3.88 -13.99 3.75
C SER A 52 -5.14 -14.79 4.14
N SER A 53 -5.84 -15.41 3.19
CA SER A 53 -7.19 -16.01 3.36
C SER A 53 -7.28 -17.28 4.22
N TYR A 54 -6.34 -17.53 5.10
CA TYR A 54 -6.45 -18.67 6.06
C TYR A 54 -7.10 -18.27 7.39
N ASP A 55 -7.56 -17.02 7.55
CA ASP A 55 -8.29 -16.63 8.76
C ASP A 55 -9.80 -16.79 8.55
N THR A 56 -10.34 -17.88 9.10
CA THR A 56 -11.77 -18.23 9.10
C THR A 56 -12.59 -17.43 10.13
N SER A 57 -12.02 -16.38 10.74
CA SER A 57 -12.63 -15.65 11.86
C SER A 57 -13.77 -14.70 11.47
N GLY A 58 -14.08 -14.54 10.18
CA GLY A 58 -15.14 -13.63 9.72
C GLY A 58 -14.83 -12.13 9.91
N VAL A 59 -13.60 -11.79 10.29
CA VAL A 59 -13.14 -10.41 10.41
C VAL A 59 -12.90 -9.83 9.02
N VAL A 60 -13.37 -8.60 8.78
CA VAL A 60 -13.10 -7.87 7.53
C VAL A 60 -11.59 -7.73 7.38
N SER A 61 -11.05 -8.31 6.32
CA SER A 61 -9.62 -8.26 6.03
C SER A 61 -9.14 -6.81 5.89
N THR A 62 -8.20 -6.41 6.72
CA THR A 62 -7.53 -5.10 6.67
C THR A 62 -6.22 -5.14 5.87
N GLU A 63 -5.96 -6.24 5.20
CA GLU A 63 -4.73 -6.54 4.46
C GLU A 63 -4.41 -5.51 3.37
N ASP A 64 -5.42 -4.95 2.73
CA ASP A 64 -5.24 -3.89 1.74
C ASP A 64 -4.71 -2.60 2.39
N VAL A 65 -5.24 -2.24 3.56
CA VAL A 65 -4.81 -1.07 4.32
C VAL A 65 -3.38 -1.27 4.84
N GLU A 66 -3.09 -2.45 5.40
CA GLU A 66 -1.76 -2.81 5.89
C GLU A 66 -0.71 -2.80 4.77
N PHE A 67 -1.00 -3.43 3.65
CA PHE A 67 -0.13 -3.44 2.48
C PHE A 67 0.19 -2.02 1.99
N ILE A 68 -0.84 -1.19 1.76
CA ILE A 68 -0.67 0.17 1.24
C ILE A 68 0.10 1.03 2.25
N SER A 69 -0.24 0.94 3.53
CA SER A 69 0.46 1.66 4.60
C SER A 69 1.94 1.28 4.66
N THR A 70 2.25 -0.02 4.61
CA THR A 70 3.63 -0.54 4.63
C THR A 70 4.41 -0.06 3.41
N TRP A 71 3.83 -0.17 2.21
CA TRP A 71 4.44 0.33 0.98
C TRP A 71 4.75 1.82 1.04
N LEU A 72 3.75 2.64 1.37
CA LEU A 72 3.90 4.09 1.39
C LEU A 72 4.89 4.55 2.46
N ARG A 73 4.87 3.95 3.64
CA ARG A 73 5.87 4.21 4.69
C ARG A 73 7.28 3.89 4.21
N ALA A 74 7.47 2.71 3.59
CA ALA A 74 8.77 2.27 3.10
C ALA A 74 9.36 3.20 2.03
N LYS A 75 8.52 3.79 1.18
CA LYS A 75 8.99 4.58 0.04
C LYS A 75 8.95 6.10 0.25
N TYR A 76 8.07 6.61 1.10
CA TYR A 76 7.78 8.05 1.16
C TYR A 76 7.85 8.68 2.55
N ALA A 77 7.89 7.90 3.64
CA ALA A 77 8.03 8.49 4.97
C ALA A 77 9.46 9.06 5.15
N GLN A 78 9.54 10.38 5.37
CA GLN A 78 10.80 11.09 5.59
C GLN A 78 10.95 11.55 7.04
N THR A 79 9.84 11.69 7.74
CA THR A 79 9.80 12.19 9.11
C THR A 79 9.06 11.22 10.04
N LEU A 80 9.45 11.23 11.31
CA LEU A 80 8.89 10.43 12.39
C LEU A 80 8.52 11.35 13.54
N ARG A 81 7.36 11.14 14.15
CA ARG A 81 6.92 11.90 15.32
C ARG A 81 7.94 11.83 16.46
N GLU A 82 8.24 12.98 17.05
CA GLU A 82 9.05 13.03 18.27
C GLU A 82 8.39 12.23 19.40
N GLY A 83 9.20 11.54 20.20
CA GLY A 83 8.75 10.72 21.35
C GLY A 83 8.22 11.52 22.54
N LYS A 84 7.69 12.74 22.34
CA LYS A 84 7.17 13.62 23.38
C LYS A 84 5.64 13.57 23.42
N LEU A 85 5.09 13.67 24.62
CA LEU A 85 3.64 13.75 24.82
C LEU A 85 3.06 14.98 24.07
N GLY A 86 2.06 14.75 23.23
CA GLY A 86 1.41 15.81 22.43
C GLY A 86 2.17 16.22 21.17
N ALA A 87 3.25 15.52 20.80
CA ALA A 87 3.92 15.73 19.53
C ALA A 87 2.97 15.47 18.35
N LYS A 88 3.09 16.30 17.32
CA LYS A 88 2.28 16.20 16.10
C LYS A 88 2.66 14.95 15.31
N ASP A 89 1.67 14.33 14.66
CA ASP A 89 1.90 13.25 13.73
C ASP A 89 2.69 13.74 12.51
N GLU A 90 3.70 12.98 12.16
CA GLU A 90 4.58 13.19 11.01
C GLU A 90 4.28 12.15 9.90
N ASP A 91 5.11 12.10 8.84
CA ASP A 91 4.84 11.26 7.69
C ASP A 91 4.57 9.80 8.06
N PHE A 92 5.39 9.25 8.95
CA PHE A 92 5.30 7.84 9.31
C PHE A 92 3.96 7.49 9.96
N GLU A 93 3.46 8.32 10.88
CA GLU A 93 2.17 8.12 11.54
C GLU A 93 1.02 8.36 10.56
N LEU A 94 1.08 9.45 9.80
CA LEU A 94 0.05 9.81 8.83
C LEU A 94 -0.11 8.75 7.74
N LEU A 95 0.99 8.20 7.23
CA LEU A 95 0.99 7.11 6.25
C LEU A 95 0.50 5.78 6.86
N GLY A 96 0.54 5.64 8.18
CA GLY A 96 -0.03 4.50 8.89
C GLY A 96 -1.55 4.54 8.99
N GLU A 97 -2.10 5.69 9.31
CA GLU A 97 -3.50 5.81 9.70
C GLU A 97 -4.35 6.53 8.65
N LYS A 98 -3.79 7.57 8.01
CA LYS A 98 -4.51 8.51 7.14
C LYS A 98 -3.82 8.69 5.79
N PHE A 99 -3.25 7.63 5.25
CA PHE A 99 -2.45 7.70 4.02
C PHE A 99 -3.21 8.32 2.84
N HIS A 100 -4.51 8.12 2.72
CA HIS A 100 -5.32 8.75 1.67
C HIS A 100 -5.28 10.28 1.72
N THR A 101 -5.27 10.85 2.92
CA THR A 101 -5.16 12.32 3.13
C THR A 101 -3.73 12.77 2.84
N TRP A 102 -2.75 12.03 3.35
CA TRP A 102 -1.33 12.35 3.13
C TRP A 102 -0.96 12.30 1.64
N VAL A 103 -1.36 11.26 0.92
CA VAL A 103 -1.14 11.12 -0.53
C VAL A 103 -1.75 12.29 -1.29
N ARG A 104 -2.99 12.68 -0.97
CA ARG A 104 -3.65 13.83 -1.61
C ARG A 104 -2.87 15.13 -1.40
N ALA A 105 -2.33 15.36 -0.22
CA ALA A 105 -1.57 16.57 0.10
C ALA A 105 -0.17 16.58 -0.52
N ASN A 106 0.48 15.40 -0.63
CA ASN A 106 1.89 15.27 -0.97
C ASN A 106 2.14 14.62 -2.35
N ALA A 107 1.09 14.28 -3.12
CA ALA A 107 1.21 13.64 -4.42
C ALA A 107 2.21 14.35 -5.35
N ARG A 108 2.13 15.68 -5.43
CA ARG A 108 2.98 16.46 -6.32
C ARG A 108 4.35 16.77 -5.74
N SER A 109 4.42 17.16 -4.48
CA SER A 109 5.65 17.67 -3.84
C SER A 109 6.61 16.57 -3.44
N VAL A 110 6.11 15.45 -2.92
CA VAL A 110 6.92 14.35 -2.39
C VAL A 110 6.93 13.16 -3.35
N MET A 111 5.76 12.76 -3.89
CA MET A 111 5.66 11.58 -4.76
C MET A 111 5.95 11.88 -6.23
N GLY A 112 6.08 13.15 -6.63
CA GLY A 112 6.33 13.52 -8.02
C GLY A 112 5.16 13.27 -8.99
N LEU A 113 3.94 13.08 -8.48
CA LEU A 113 2.75 12.77 -9.27
C LEU A 113 2.08 14.05 -9.76
N ALA A 114 2.48 14.52 -10.94
CA ALA A 114 1.97 15.77 -11.52
C ALA A 114 1.00 15.58 -12.68
N LYS A 115 1.12 14.49 -13.42
CA LYS A 115 0.37 14.22 -14.65
C LYS A 115 -0.32 12.85 -14.58
N SER A 116 -1.36 12.65 -15.37
CA SER A 116 -2.08 11.37 -15.50
C SER A 116 -1.14 10.16 -15.67
N LYS A 117 -0.10 10.31 -16.50
CA LYS A 117 0.91 9.27 -16.72
C LYS A 117 1.64 8.86 -15.43
N ASP A 118 1.92 9.80 -14.54
CA ASP A 118 2.65 9.53 -13.30
C ASP A 118 1.79 8.66 -12.36
N PHE A 119 0.51 9.03 -12.22
CA PHE A 119 -0.46 8.22 -11.45
C PHE A 119 -0.70 6.84 -12.07
N ARG A 120 -0.69 6.75 -13.40
CA ARG A 120 -0.76 5.46 -14.11
C ARG A 120 0.47 4.60 -13.77
N THR A 121 1.66 5.16 -13.87
CA THR A 121 2.93 4.46 -13.55
C THR A 121 2.97 4.00 -12.10
N LEU A 122 2.48 4.81 -11.16
CA LEU A 122 2.38 4.45 -9.74
C LEU A 122 1.62 3.12 -9.54
N ILE A 123 0.53 2.91 -10.27
CA ILE A 123 -0.30 1.69 -10.10
C ILE A 123 0.20 0.55 -10.98
N MET A 124 0.40 0.82 -12.27
CA MET A 124 0.74 -0.22 -13.25
C MET A 124 2.13 -0.81 -13.02
N THR A 125 3.06 -0.01 -12.52
CA THR A 125 4.47 -0.41 -12.37
C THR A 125 4.86 -0.53 -10.90
N GLU A 126 4.81 0.56 -10.13
CA GLU A 126 5.35 0.57 -8.77
C GLU A 126 4.53 -0.30 -7.82
N MET A 127 3.22 -0.09 -7.75
CA MET A 127 2.34 -0.91 -6.91
C MET A 127 2.45 -2.40 -7.26
N THR A 128 2.53 -2.73 -8.56
CA THR A 128 2.64 -4.12 -9.01
C THR A 128 3.97 -4.74 -8.58
N LYS A 129 5.09 -4.02 -8.74
CA LYS A 129 6.41 -4.47 -8.26
C LYS A 129 6.39 -4.70 -6.74
N VAL A 130 5.87 -3.74 -5.99
CA VAL A 130 5.80 -3.85 -4.52
C VAL A 130 4.85 -4.97 -4.10
N THR A 131 3.74 -5.19 -4.81
CA THR A 131 2.84 -6.34 -4.58
C THR A 131 3.58 -7.67 -4.74
N ASN A 132 4.36 -7.85 -5.81
CA ASN A 132 5.15 -9.05 -6.02
C ASN A 132 6.16 -9.27 -4.90
N LEU A 133 6.91 -8.23 -4.54
CA LEU A 133 7.88 -8.29 -3.45
C LEU A 133 7.21 -8.61 -2.10
N TYR A 134 6.11 -7.95 -1.77
CA TYR A 134 5.35 -8.18 -0.54
C TYR A 134 4.89 -9.65 -0.43
N LEU A 135 4.36 -10.21 -1.49
CA LEU A 135 3.90 -11.60 -1.53
C LEU A 135 5.07 -12.58 -1.37
N ARG A 136 6.21 -12.33 -2.00
CA ARG A 136 7.42 -13.15 -1.85
C ARG A 136 7.96 -13.14 -0.42
N ILE A 137 8.02 -11.96 0.21
CA ILE A 137 8.46 -11.84 1.62
C ILE A 137 7.49 -12.60 2.54
N LYS A 138 6.17 -12.48 2.31
CA LYS A 138 5.17 -13.26 3.07
C LYS A 138 5.37 -14.77 2.90
N GLU A 139 5.68 -15.23 1.71
CA GLU A 139 5.95 -16.66 1.45
C GLU A 139 7.21 -17.13 2.18
N TYR A 140 8.32 -16.38 2.08
CA TYR A 140 9.57 -16.69 2.78
C TYR A 140 9.43 -16.61 4.31
N GLY A 141 8.55 -15.77 4.83
CA GLY A 141 8.23 -15.74 6.25
C GLY A 141 7.47 -16.98 6.76
N LYS A 142 6.74 -17.68 5.88
CA LYS A 142 5.97 -18.90 6.21
C LYS A 142 6.78 -20.17 6.10
N LYS A 143 7.79 -20.21 5.23
CA LYS A 143 8.54 -21.41 4.89
C LYS A 143 10.03 -21.13 4.85
N LEU A 144 10.81 -21.97 5.55
CA LEU A 144 12.27 -21.89 5.49
C LEU A 144 12.74 -22.15 4.06
N THR A 145 13.31 -21.14 3.42
CA THR A 145 13.74 -21.16 2.02
C THR A 145 15.25 -20.91 1.95
N PRO A 146 16.05 -21.77 1.28
CA PRO A 146 17.49 -21.59 1.14
C PRO A 146 17.85 -20.21 0.57
N GLY A 147 18.74 -19.48 1.23
CA GLY A 147 19.17 -18.12 0.87
C GLY A 147 18.27 -17.00 1.41
N TYR A 148 17.13 -17.34 2.05
CA TYR A 148 16.19 -16.41 2.66
C TYR A 148 15.81 -16.80 4.10
N GLU A 149 16.68 -17.58 4.76
CA GLU A 149 16.43 -18.12 6.11
C GLU A 149 16.16 -17.02 7.12
N GLU A 150 16.84 -15.89 6.99
CA GLU A 150 16.66 -14.74 7.89
C GLU A 150 15.23 -14.16 7.84
N VAL A 151 14.62 -14.19 6.66
CA VAL A 151 13.23 -13.71 6.51
C VAL A 151 12.27 -14.60 7.33
N PHE A 152 12.48 -15.92 7.28
CA PHE A 152 11.71 -16.88 8.06
C PHE A 152 11.93 -16.67 9.58
N TYR A 153 13.19 -16.60 10.02
CA TYR A 153 13.49 -16.46 11.44
C TYR A 153 12.99 -15.13 12.01
N ASN A 154 13.13 -14.05 11.26
CA ASN A 154 12.66 -12.72 11.69
C ASN A 154 11.13 -12.66 11.77
N ALA A 155 10.41 -13.25 10.82
CA ALA A 155 8.95 -13.33 10.86
C ALA A 155 8.44 -14.12 12.07
N ASN A 156 9.20 -15.17 12.49
CA ASN A 156 8.85 -15.99 13.65
C ASN A 156 9.37 -15.43 14.99
N ARG A 157 10.03 -14.27 14.98
CA ARG A 157 10.52 -13.54 16.15
C ARG A 157 9.86 -12.17 16.33
N ASP A 158 8.70 -11.98 15.72
CA ASP A 158 7.92 -10.74 15.80
C ASP A 158 8.67 -9.47 15.34
N LEU A 159 9.58 -9.59 14.36
CA LEU A 159 10.19 -8.41 13.75
C LEU A 159 9.20 -7.73 12.79
N ASN A 160 8.27 -6.98 13.37
CA ASN A 160 7.13 -6.37 12.69
C ASN A 160 7.50 -5.41 11.53
N TYR A 161 8.70 -4.81 11.58
CA TYR A 161 9.16 -3.88 10.54
C TYR A 161 9.93 -4.55 9.39
N GLN A 162 10.16 -5.86 9.43
CA GLN A 162 10.93 -6.57 8.39
C GLN A 162 10.41 -6.29 6.99
N MET A 163 9.11 -6.43 6.78
CA MET A 163 8.46 -6.18 5.49
C MET A 163 8.77 -4.79 4.96
N MET A 164 8.56 -3.78 5.80
CA MET A 164 8.80 -2.39 5.43
C MET A 164 10.29 -2.12 5.13
N LEU A 165 11.20 -2.66 5.93
CA LEU A 165 12.65 -2.49 5.74
C LEU A 165 13.12 -3.10 4.41
N ILE A 166 12.65 -4.29 4.06
CA ILE A 166 13.00 -4.93 2.78
C ILE A 166 12.44 -4.11 1.61
N ILE A 167 11.18 -3.67 1.68
CA ILE A 167 10.57 -2.84 0.63
C ILE A 167 11.33 -1.51 0.48
N ALA A 168 11.79 -0.92 1.59
CA ALA A 168 12.56 0.33 1.55
C ALA A 168 13.95 0.15 0.92
N ALA A 169 14.59 -1.01 1.15
CA ALA A 169 15.92 -1.32 0.65
C ALA A 169 15.96 -1.63 -0.85
N VAL A 170 14.86 -2.20 -1.41
CA VAL A 170 14.79 -2.55 -2.83
C VAL A 170 14.62 -1.30 -3.68
N CYS A 171 15.55 -1.05 -4.57
CA CYS A 171 15.51 0.05 -5.54
C CYS A 171 14.62 -0.29 -6.75
N ASN A 172 14.17 0.75 -7.47
CA ASN A 172 13.33 0.53 -8.66
C ASN A 172 14.07 -0.18 -9.80
N ASP A 173 15.41 -0.11 -9.81
CA ASP A 173 16.26 -0.68 -10.84
C ASP A 173 16.81 -2.06 -10.46
N ASP A 174 16.49 -2.56 -9.27
CA ASP A 174 16.87 -3.91 -8.86
C ASP A 174 16.16 -4.93 -9.75
N THR A 175 16.91 -5.82 -10.35
CA THR A 175 16.39 -6.95 -11.12
C THR A 175 15.88 -8.02 -10.16
N GLU A 176 14.93 -8.85 -10.63
CA GLU A 176 14.35 -9.95 -9.84
C GLU A 176 15.29 -11.17 -9.75
N GLU A 177 16.62 -10.99 -9.79
CA GLU A 177 17.59 -12.07 -9.64
C GLU A 177 17.83 -12.44 -8.17
#